data_2c5823cbef412f8eb906e8b678625c69
#
_entry.id   2c5823cbef412f8eb906e8b678625c69
#
_cell.length_a   1.000
_cell.length_b   1.000
_cell.length_c   1.000
_cell.angle_alpha   90.00
_cell.angle_beta   90.00
_cell.angle_gamma   90.00
#
_symmetry.space_group_name_H-M   'P 1'
#
loop_
_entity.id
_entity.type
_entity.pdbx_description
1 polymer ?
#
loop_
_entity_poly.entity_id
_entity_poly.type
_entity_poly.pdbx_seq_one_letter_code
_entity_poly.pdbx_strand_id
1 'polypeptide(L)'
;MFIAFIIFWILVALAVFFVAIFGGSRGAGESGGSESRLAQRAVTITIIIVCAAGLAIPALVLASNAEHKASAAIGGVHLNGQEQKGRELFAHTCVVCHTLAAVKSVGQIGPNLDIRVGDDIPTVEGRRALVLSAITEGRARGLGNMPAGLYVGKEAEDVADFVAAVAGH
;
A
#
# COMPACT_ATOMS: atom_id res chain seq x y z
N MET A 1 -15.08 -5.73 6.04
CA MET A 1 -13.95 -6.09 6.93
C MET A 1 -13.42 -4.88 7.72
N PHE A 2 -13.26 -3.70 7.13
CA PHE A 2 -12.72 -2.50 7.81
C PHE A 2 -13.55 -2.05 9.03
N ILE A 3 -14.88 -2.03 8.91
CA ILE A 3 -15.79 -1.61 9.99
C ILE A 3 -15.72 -2.55 11.20
N ALA A 4 -15.68 -3.85 10.98
CA ALA A 4 -15.55 -4.83 12.06
C ALA A 4 -14.22 -4.69 12.82
N PHE A 5 -13.15 -4.37 12.12
CA PHE A 5 -11.84 -4.09 12.71
C PHE A 5 -11.87 -2.84 13.59
N ILE A 6 -12.48 -1.76 13.12
CA ILE A 6 -12.62 -0.52 13.91
C ILE A 6 -13.48 -0.75 15.15
N ILE A 7 -14.61 -1.46 15.01
CA ILE A 7 -15.50 -1.78 16.15
C ILE A 7 -14.75 -2.63 17.19
N PHE A 8 -13.98 -3.62 16.76
CA PHE A 8 -13.17 -4.45 17.65
C PHE A 8 -12.21 -3.60 18.49
N TRP A 9 -11.46 -2.68 17.87
CA TRP A 9 -10.50 -1.84 18.57
C TRP A 9 -11.16 -0.80 19.48
N ILE A 10 -12.33 -0.28 19.12
CA ILE A 10 -13.13 0.59 19.99
C ILE A 10 -13.58 -0.19 21.25
N LEU A 11 -14.05 -1.43 21.07
CA LEU A 11 -14.47 -2.27 22.22
C LEU A 11 -13.29 -2.62 23.14
N VAL A 12 -12.12 -2.91 22.57
CA VAL A 12 -10.90 -3.15 23.37
C VAL A 12 -10.49 -1.89 24.14
N ALA A 13 -10.49 -0.73 23.50
CA ALA A 13 -10.18 0.55 24.14
C ALA A 13 -11.16 0.87 25.28
N LEU A 14 -12.46 0.67 25.04
CA LEU A 14 -13.51 0.82 26.06
C LEU A 14 -13.33 -0.16 27.22
N ALA A 15 -13.03 -1.42 26.93
CA ALA A 15 -12.79 -2.42 27.98
C ALA A 15 -11.59 -2.03 28.87
N VAL A 16 -10.47 -1.62 28.26
CA VAL A 16 -9.29 -1.13 29.00
C VAL A 16 -9.61 0.11 29.81
N PHE A 17 -10.35 1.06 29.24
CA PHE A 17 -10.79 2.27 29.92
C PHE A 17 -11.70 1.96 31.13
N PHE A 18 -12.67 1.05 30.99
CA PHE A 18 -13.53 0.62 32.08
C PHE A 18 -12.74 -0.10 33.16
N VAL A 19 -11.79 -0.98 32.84
CA VAL A 19 -10.92 -1.66 33.80
C VAL A 19 -10.04 -0.64 34.53
N ALA A 20 -9.51 0.37 33.84
CA ALA A 20 -8.70 1.42 34.47
C ALA A 20 -9.49 2.28 35.46
N ILE A 21 -10.72 2.68 35.09
CA ILE A 21 -11.57 3.55 35.95
C ILE A 21 -12.20 2.74 37.08
N PHE A 22 -12.80 1.59 36.81
CA PHE A 22 -13.54 0.82 37.81
C PHE A 22 -12.66 -0.15 38.61
N GLY A 23 -11.51 -0.59 38.02
CA GLY A 23 -10.51 -1.39 38.75
C GLY A 23 -9.67 -0.56 39.71
N GLY A 24 -9.39 0.72 39.36
CA GLY A 24 -8.60 1.61 40.23
C GLY A 24 -9.34 2.18 41.44
N SER A 25 -10.69 2.27 41.40
CA SER A 25 -11.48 2.87 42.52
C SER A 25 -11.86 1.91 43.63
N ARG A 26 -11.63 0.60 43.46
CA ARG A 26 -11.91 -0.40 44.53
C ARG A 26 -10.71 -0.73 45.41
N GLY A 27 -9.55 -0.12 45.21
CA GLY A 27 -8.30 -0.40 45.91
C GLY A 27 -7.90 0.61 46.97
N ALA A 28 -8.73 1.62 47.32
CA ALA A 28 -8.42 2.62 48.33
C ALA A 28 -9.05 2.33 49.70
N GLY A 29 -9.54 1.12 49.93
CA GLY A 29 -10.10 0.65 51.22
C GLY A 29 -9.41 -0.61 51.70
N GLU A 30 -8.65 -0.50 52.79
CA GLU A 30 -8.16 -1.49 53.71
C GLU A 30 -8.76 -2.90 53.59
N SER A 31 -8.04 -3.86 53.04
CA SER A 31 -7.89 -5.21 53.56
C SER A 31 -7.24 -6.19 52.57
N GLY A 32 -6.21 -6.89 52.99
CA GLY A 32 -5.86 -8.22 52.51
C GLY A 32 -5.07 -8.33 51.20
N GLY A 33 -3.78 -8.29 51.32
CA GLY A 33 -2.72 -8.39 50.27
C GLY A 33 -2.71 -9.52 49.25
N SER A 34 -3.75 -10.32 49.05
CA SER A 34 -3.76 -11.43 48.07
C SER A 34 -4.59 -11.10 46.80
N GLU A 35 -5.79 -10.58 46.96
CA GLU A 35 -6.67 -10.24 45.83
C GLU A 35 -6.14 -9.04 45.00
N SER A 36 -5.53 -8.07 45.66
CA SER A 36 -4.91 -6.92 45.02
C SER A 36 -3.74 -7.33 44.10
N ARG A 37 -2.95 -8.32 44.46
CA ARG A 37 -1.82 -8.81 43.65
C ARG A 37 -2.29 -9.61 42.44
N LEU A 38 -3.37 -10.35 42.56
CA LEU A 38 -3.97 -11.07 41.43
C LEU A 38 -4.58 -10.11 40.38
N ALA A 39 -5.30 -9.09 40.85
CA ALA A 39 -5.87 -8.07 40.00
C ALA A 39 -4.76 -7.26 39.25
N GLN A 40 -3.70 -6.86 39.97
CA GLN A 40 -2.56 -6.18 39.36
C GLN A 40 -1.84 -7.06 38.32
N ARG A 41 -1.64 -8.34 38.60
CA ARG A 41 -1.04 -9.28 37.61
C ARG A 41 -1.93 -9.45 36.41
N ALA A 42 -3.24 -9.59 36.58
CA ALA A 42 -4.18 -9.69 35.46
C ALA A 42 -4.16 -8.45 34.57
N VAL A 43 -4.17 -7.25 35.13
CA VAL A 43 -4.06 -5.99 34.37
C VAL A 43 -2.73 -5.92 33.64
N THR A 44 -1.61 -6.24 34.29
CA THR A 44 -0.28 -6.22 33.68
C THR A 44 -0.21 -7.20 32.49
N ILE A 45 -0.71 -8.42 32.68
CA ILE A 45 -0.74 -9.44 31.60
C ILE A 45 -1.61 -8.95 30.43
N THR A 46 -2.78 -8.38 30.71
CA THR A 46 -3.66 -7.82 29.66
C THR A 46 -2.97 -6.71 28.88
N ILE A 47 -2.30 -5.78 29.55
CA ILE A 47 -1.54 -4.71 28.88
C ILE A 47 -0.44 -5.30 28.00
N ILE A 48 0.32 -6.27 28.50
CA ILE A 48 1.39 -6.92 27.71
C ILE A 48 0.81 -7.60 26.47
N ILE A 49 -0.30 -8.33 26.59
CA ILE A 49 -0.95 -9.00 25.45
C ILE A 49 -1.44 -7.97 24.42
N VAL A 50 -2.09 -6.90 24.86
CA VAL A 50 -2.59 -5.85 23.97
C VAL A 50 -1.44 -5.13 23.24
N CYS A 51 -0.36 -4.80 23.96
CA CYS A 51 0.82 -4.19 23.36
C CYS A 51 1.52 -5.14 22.38
N ALA A 52 1.67 -6.40 22.73
CA ALA A 52 2.29 -7.41 21.86
C ALA A 52 1.45 -7.63 20.59
N ALA A 53 0.13 -7.75 20.72
CA ALA A 53 -0.76 -7.89 19.56
C ALA A 53 -0.78 -6.61 18.69
N GLY A 54 -0.77 -5.44 19.33
CA GLY A 54 -0.74 -4.14 18.65
C GLY A 54 0.52 -3.90 17.82
N LEU A 55 1.64 -4.52 18.20
CA LEU A 55 2.90 -4.47 17.43
C LEU A 55 3.01 -5.64 16.43
N ALA A 56 2.64 -6.85 16.86
CA ALA A 56 2.81 -8.05 16.06
C ALA A 56 1.89 -8.08 14.83
N ILE A 57 0.64 -7.64 14.95
CA ILE A 57 -0.31 -7.66 13.82
C ILE A 57 0.13 -6.73 12.69
N PRO A 58 0.45 -5.44 12.91
CA PRO A 58 0.97 -4.58 11.85
C PRO A 58 2.29 -5.09 11.26
N ALA A 59 3.20 -5.61 12.08
CA ALA A 59 4.46 -6.17 11.61
C ALA A 59 4.25 -7.39 10.70
N LEU A 60 3.35 -8.30 11.05
CA LEU A 60 2.97 -9.46 10.23
C LEU A 60 2.31 -9.04 8.92
N VAL A 61 1.42 -8.05 8.96
CA VAL A 61 0.76 -7.53 7.75
C VAL A 61 1.78 -6.86 6.83
N LEU A 62 2.71 -6.08 7.37
CA LEU A 62 3.78 -5.45 6.59
C LEU A 62 4.72 -6.50 5.98
N ALA A 63 5.11 -7.53 6.73
CA ALA A 63 5.95 -8.62 6.24
C ALA A 63 5.24 -9.41 5.13
N SER A 64 3.99 -9.83 5.33
CA SER A 64 3.23 -10.55 4.32
C SER A 64 2.97 -9.72 3.06
N ASN A 65 2.72 -8.42 3.20
CA ASN A 65 2.58 -7.53 2.06
C ASN A 65 3.90 -7.26 1.33
N ALA A 66 5.03 -7.32 2.01
CA ALA A 66 6.34 -7.15 1.38
C ALA A 66 6.63 -8.30 0.39
N GLU A 67 6.28 -9.53 0.77
CA GLU A 67 6.44 -10.70 -0.12
C GLU A 67 5.49 -10.67 -1.32
N HIS A 68 4.25 -10.20 -1.14
CA HIS A 68 3.26 -10.10 -2.21
C HIS A 68 3.49 -8.92 -3.17
N LYS A 69 4.21 -7.88 -2.75
CA LYS A 69 4.49 -6.70 -3.59
C LYS A 69 5.57 -6.92 -4.64
N ALA A 70 6.40 -7.95 -4.47
CA ALA A 70 7.64 -7.99 -5.23
C ALA A 70 7.46 -8.47 -6.68
N SER A 71 6.60 -9.43 -6.97
CA SER A 71 6.66 -10.13 -8.27
C SER A 71 5.37 -10.20 -9.08
N ALA A 72 4.22 -9.78 -8.55
CA ALA A 72 2.97 -9.83 -9.30
C ALA A 72 2.29 -8.47 -9.43
N ALA A 73 1.93 -8.08 -10.65
CA ALA A 73 1.00 -6.99 -10.93
C ALA A 73 -0.46 -7.51 -10.90
N ILE A 74 -1.42 -6.59 -10.76
CA ILE A 74 -2.83 -6.91 -10.94
C ILE A 74 -3.00 -7.40 -12.38
N GLY A 75 -3.77 -8.48 -12.57
CA GLY A 75 -3.85 -9.18 -13.85
C GLY A 75 -3.00 -10.44 -13.93
N GLY A 76 -2.25 -10.77 -12.85
CA GLY A 76 -1.45 -12.01 -12.77
C GLY A 76 -0.12 -11.95 -13.52
N VAL A 77 0.30 -10.77 -13.98
CA VAL A 77 1.58 -10.58 -14.68
C VAL A 77 2.73 -10.65 -13.68
N HIS A 78 3.67 -11.55 -13.90
CA HIS A 78 4.89 -11.64 -13.10
C HIS A 78 5.93 -10.62 -13.57
N LEU A 79 6.35 -9.74 -12.67
CA LEU A 79 7.31 -8.68 -12.94
C LEU A 79 8.72 -9.13 -12.62
N ASN A 80 9.66 -8.88 -13.51
CA ASN A 80 11.09 -8.97 -13.25
C ASN A 80 11.59 -7.78 -12.40
N GLY A 81 12.87 -7.79 -12.00
CA GLY A 81 13.43 -6.76 -11.11
C GLY A 81 13.40 -5.33 -11.69
N GLN A 82 13.57 -5.19 -13.01
CA GLN A 82 13.49 -3.89 -13.71
C GLN A 82 12.05 -3.38 -13.75
N GLU A 83 11.10 -4.23 -14.11
CA GLU A 83 9.68 -3.91 -14.13
C GLU A 83 9.13 -3.57 -12.75
N GLN A 84 9.63 -4.24 -11.69
CA GLN A 84 9.29 -3.89 -10.31
C GLN A 84 9.78 -2.49 -9.95
N LYS A 85 10.99 -2.14 -10.33
CA LYS A 85 11.54 -0.79 -10.16
C LYS A 85 10.74 0.23 -10.97
N GLY A 86 10.39 -0.09 -12.21
CA GLY A 86 9.52 0.72 -13.06
C GLY A 86 8.15 0.95 -12.43
N ARG A 87 7.55 -0.06 -11.79
CA ARG A 87 6.30 0.07 -11.03
C ARG A 87 6.40 1.08 -9.89
N GLU A 88 7.49 1.05 -9.12
CA GLU A 88 7.73 2.01 -8.04
C GLU A 88 7.82 3.44 -8.58
N LEU A 89 8.62 3.65 -9.62
CA LEU A 89 8.79 4.95 -10.26
C LEU A 89 7.48 5.45 -10.85
N PHE A 90 6.72 4.59 -11.51
CA PHE A 90 5.39 4.91 -12.04
C PHE A 90 4.43 5.34 -10.92
N ALA A 91 4.40 4.63 -9.81
CA ALA A 91 3.56 4.93 -8.67
C ALA A 91 3.88 6.28 -8.00
N HIS A 92 5.12 6.75 -8.11
CA HIS A 92 5.51 8.04 -7.56
C HIS A 92 5.12 9.23 -8.45
N THR A 93 5.14 9.08 -9.76
CA THR A 93 5.05 10.23 -10.68
C THR A 93 3.87 10.13 -11.63
N CYS A 94 3.63 8.96 -12.24
CA CYS A 94 2.72 8.84 -13.39
C CYS A 94 1.26 8.66 -13.00
N VAL A 95 0.98 8.10 -11.82
CA VAL A 95 -0.38 7.81 -11.32
C VAL A 95 -1.27 9.03 -11.19
N VAL A 96 -0.68 10.22 -10.99
CA VAL A 96 -1.42 11.47 -10.84
C VAL A 96 -2.17 11.83 -12.13
N CYS A 97 -1.57 11.52 -13.29
CA CYS A 97 -2.11 11.89 -14.58
C CYS A 97 -2.71 10.72 -15.37
N HIS A 98 -2.19 9.50 -15.19
CA HIS A 98 -2.55 8.34 -16.02
C HIS A 98 -3.38 7.32 -15.27
N THR A 99 -4.33 6.70 -15.98
CA THR A 99 -4.99 5.46 -15.56
C THR A 99 -4.15 4.27 -16.01
N LEU A 100 -3.92 3.32 -15.09
CA LEU A 100 -3.29 2.02 -15.36
C LEU A 100 -3.79 1.00 -14.32
N ALA A 101 -4.48 -0.04 -14.75
CA ALA A 101 -5.11 -1.03 -13.89
C ALA A 101 -4.10 -1.75 -12.98
N ALA A 102 -2.94 -2.10 -13.50
CA ALA A 102 -1.89 -2.84 -12.80
C ALA A 102 -1.40 -2.19 -11.49
N VAL A 103 -1.57 -0.88 -11.33
CA VAL A 103 -1.25 -0.11 -10.10
C VAL A 103 -2.47 0.58 -9.50
N LYS A 104 -3.67 0.28 -9.98
CA LYS A 104 -4.94 0.91 -9.55
C LYS A 104 -4.94 2.43 -9.65
N SER A 105 -4.19 2.99 -10.61
CA SER A 105 -4.20 4.43 -10.83
C SER A 105 -5.43 4.85 -11.63
N VAL A 106 -5.96 6.02 -11.28
CA VAL A 106 -7.21 6.57 -11.82
C VAL A 106 -7.04 8.01 -12.34
N GLY A 107 -5.82 8.43 -12.62
CA GLY A 107 -5.53 9.75 -13.19
C GLY A 107 -6.17 9.91 -14.57
N GLN A 108 -6.77 11.09 -14.82
CA GLN A 108 -7.55 11.37 -16.05
C GLN A 108 -7.01 12.56 -16.85
N ILE A 109 -5.87 13.12 -16.46
CA ILE A 109 -5.23 14.23 -17.18
C ILE A 109 -4.52 13.72 -18.43
N GLY A 110 -3.83 12.58 -18.29
CA GLY A 110 -3.23 11.83 -19.39
C GLY A 110 -4.16 10.72 -19.91
N PRO A 111 -3.79 10.05 -21.01
CA PRO A 111 -4.57 8.93 -21.52
C PRO A 111 -4.57 7.73 -20.56
N ASN A 112 -5.62 6.91 -20.65
CA ASN A 112 -5.64 5.58 -20.09
C ASN A 112 -4.59 4.72 -20.83
N LEU A 113 -3.60 4.20 -20.08
CA LEU A 113 -2.49 3.47 -20.64
C LEU A 113 -2.85 2.03 -20.99
N ASP A 114 -3.86 1.44 -20.34
CA ASP A 114 -4.35 0.11 -20.73
C ASP A 114 -4.88 0.14 -22.18
N ILE A 115 -5.61 1.19 -22.54
CA ILE A 115 -6.13 1.37 -23.89
C ILE A 115 -5.01 1.85 -24.83
N ARG A 116 -4.37 2.97 -24.49
CA ARG A 116 -3.42 3.66 -25.40
C ARG A 116 -2.15 2.88 -25.66
N VAL A 117 -1.70 2.08 -24.72
CA VAL A 117 -0.49 1.26 -24.85
C VAL A 117 -0.86 -0.21 -25.03
N GLY A 118 -1.80 -0.72 -24.20
CA GLY A 118 -2.19 -2.12 -24.23
C GLY A 118 -2.95 -2.52 -25.47
N ASP A 119 -4.07 -1.85 -25.75
CA ASP A 119 -4.97 -2.23 -26.84
C ASP A 119 -4.49 -1.74 -28.21
N ASP A 120 -3.99 -0.49 -28.28
CA ASP A 120 -3.58 0.11 -29.56
C ASP A 120 -2.28 -0.48 -30.11
N ILE A 121 -1.41 -1.09 -29.28
CA ILE A 121 -0.09 -1.57 -29.70
C ILE A 121 0.07 -3.06 -29.35
N PRO A 122 0.13 -3.94 -30.37
CA PRO A 122 0.12 -5.38 -30.16
C PRO A 122 1.43 -5.95 -29.62
N THR A 123 2.57 -5.28 -29.84
CA THR A 123 3.89 -5.81 -29.47
C THR A 123 4.46 -5.12 -28.23
N VAL A 124 5.10 -5.89 -27.34
CA VAL A 124 5.75 -5.36 -26.12
C VAL A 124 6.84 -4.34 -26.48
N GLU A 125 7.62 -4.60 -27.51
CA GLU A 125 8.67 -3.69 -27.99
C GLU A 125 8.08 -2.36 -28.48
N GLY A 126 6.97 -2.40 -29.20
CA GLY A 126 6.26 -1.20 -29.65
C GLY A 126 5.69 -0.40 -28.46
N ARG A 127 5.10 -1.09 -27.48
CA ARG A 127 4.62 -0.48 -26.23
C ARG A 127 5.75 0.22 -25.50
N ARG A 128 6.88 -0.49 -25.30
CA ARG A 128 8.09 0.04 -24.67
C ARG A 128 8.61 1.29 -25.40
N ALA A 129 8.75 1.22 -26.70
CA ALA A 129 9.25 2.33 -27.51
C ALA A 129 8.35 3.57 -27.41
N LEU A 130 7.01 3.39 -27.47
CA LEU A 130 6.06 4.48 -27.29
C LEU A 130 6.18 5.15 -25.92
N VAL A 131 6.22 4.35 -24.85
CA VAL A 131 6.29 4.87 -23.49
C VAL A 131 7.61 5.58 -23.25
N LEU A 132 8.74 4.99 -23.68
CA LEU A 132 10.06 5.58 -23.53
C LEU A 132 10.14 6.93 -24.28
N SER A 133 9.68 7.00 -25.51
CA SER A 133 9.64 8.24 -26.29
C SER A 133 8.73 9.28 -25.64
N ALA A 134 7.60 8.86 -25.03
CA ALA A 134 6.72 9.78 -24.31
C ALA A 134 7.38 10.38 -23.06
N ILE A 135 8.15 9.59 -22.31
CA ILE A 135 8.89 10.05 -21.13
C ILE A 135 10.01 11.01 -21.51
N THR A 136 10.76 10.69 -22.55
CA THR A 136 11.95 11.46 -22.95
C THR A 136 11.61 12.75 -23.69
N GLU A 137 10.63 12.72 -24.59
CA GLU A 137 10.26 13.86 -25.43
C GLU A 137 9.11 14.69 -24.86
N GLY A 138 8.35 14.13 -23.92
CA GLY A 138 7.11 14.72 -23.46
C GLY A 138 5.97 14.59 -24.47
N ARG A 139 4.77 15.02 -24.09
CA ARG A 139 3.58 15.05 -24.98
C ARG A 139 2.69 16.23 -24.62
N ALA A 140 2.38 17.05 -25.61
CA ALA A 140 1.49 18.20 -25.47
C ALA A 140 0.18 17.96 -26.26
N ARG A 141 -0.50 16.82 -25.98
CA ARG A 141 -1.74 16.43 -26.65
C ARG A 141 -2.80 16.08 -25.60
N GLY A 142 -4.02 16.56 -25.78
CA GLY A 142 -5.14 16.27 -24.88
C GLY A 142 -5.34 17.34 -23.80
N LEU A 143 -5.86 16.94 -22.65
CA LEU A 143 -6.25 17.85 -21.54
C LEU A 143 -5.06 18.41 -20.74
N GLY A 144 -3.89 17.78 -20.86
CA GLY A 144 -2.70 18.16 -20.11
C GLY A 144 -1.43 18.11 -20.95
N ASN A 145 -0.35 18.60 -20.35
CA ASN A 145 0.98 18.55 -20.93
C ASN A 145 1.83 17.57 -20.10
N MET A 146 2.32 16.51 -20.71
CA MET A 146 3.31 15.62 -20.13
C MET A 146 4.70 16.22 -20.34
N PRO A 147 5.40 16.65 -19.27
CA PRO A 147 6.73 17.21 -19.42
C PRO A 147 7.72 16.19 -19.99
N ALA A 148 8.71 16.66 -20.75
CA ALA A 148 9.83 15.85 -21.19
C ALA A 148 10.79 15.58 -20.04
N GLY A 149 11.45 14.41 -20.07
CA GLY A 149 12.53 14.07 -19.15
C GLY A 149 12.08 13.88 -17.69
N LEU A 150 10.83 13.44 -17.45
CA LEU A 150 10.35 13.08 -16.10
C LEU A 150 11.24 12.02 -15.44
N TYR A 151 11.79 11.13 -16.22
CA TYR A 151 12.86 10.19 -15.89
C TYR A 151 13.87 10.16 -17.02
N VAL A 152 15.12 9.82 -16.73
CA VAL A 152 16.21 9.75 -17.71
C VAL A 152 16.98 8.44 -17.58
N GLY A 153 17.59 8.00 -18.67
CA GLY A 153 18.41 6.79 -18.70
C GLY A 153 17.64 5.56 -18.22
N LYS A 154 18.26 4.81 -17.31
CA LYS A 154 17.71 3.55 -16.82
C LYS A 154 16.34 3.67 -16.14
N GLU A 155 16.07 4.74 -15.43
CA GLU A 155 14.78 4.93 -14.78
C GLU A 155 13.64 5.09 -15.79
N ALA A 156 13.87 5.79 -16.89
CA ALA A 156 12.92 5.90 -18.00
C ALA A 156 12.68 4.54 -18.67
N GLU A 157 13.73 3.74 -18.84
CA GLU A 157 13.64 2.39 -19.37
C GLU A 157 12.87 1.46 -18.44
N ASP A 158 13.16 1.46 -17.15
CA ASP A 158 12.48 0.63 -16.15
C ASP A 158 10.95 0.94 -16.12
N VAL A 159 10.56 2.22 -16.20
CA VAL A 159 9.14 2.60 -16.31
C VAL A 159 8.54 2.12 -17.63
N ALA A 160 9.25 2.26 -18.73
CA ALA A 160 8.77 1.82 -20.05
C ALA A 160 8.61 0.30 -20.10
N ASP A 161 9.54 -0.45 -19.54
CA ASP A 161 9.48 -1.92 -19.42
C ASP A 161 8.26 -2.35 -18.58
N PHE A 162 8.06 -1.73 -17.43
CA PHE A 162 6.90 -2.00 -16.58
C PHE A 162 5.57 -1.76 -17.30
N VAL A 163 5.38 -0.56 -17.88
CA VAL A 163 4.11 -0.23 -18.56
C VAL A 163 3.88 -1.13 -19.75
N ALA A 164 4.93 -1.45 -20.53
CA ALA A 164 4.82 -2.35 -21.68
C ALA A 164 4.39 -3.77 -21.27
N ALA A 165 4.85 -4.24 -20.12
CA ALA A 165 4.52 -5.57 -19.61
C ALA A 165 3.09 -5.69 -19.08
N VAL A 166 2.50 -4.60 -18.52
CA VAL A 166 1.24 -4.70 -17.77
C VAL A 166 0.06 -4.01 -18.44
N ALA A 167 0.26 -3.11 -19.39
CA ALA A 167 -0.82 -2.39 -20.03
C ALA A 167 -1.74 -3.34 -20.81
N GLY A 168 -3.05 -3.25 -20.55
CA GLY A 168 -4.07 -4.10 -21.19
C GLY A 168 -4.27 -5.46 -20.52
N HIS A 169 -3.81 -5.67 -19.28
CA HIS A 169 -3.98 -6.90 -18.49
C HIS A 169 -4.83 -6.71 -17.23
#